data_3eacc64700d8a6f17ccb1b8ff096d0c2
#
_entry.id   3eacc64700d8a6f17ccb1b8ff096d0c2
#
_cell.length_a   1.000
_cell.length_b   1.000
_cell.length_c   1.000
_cell.angle_alpha   90.00
_cell.angle_beta   90.00
_cell.angle_gamma   90.00
#
_symmetry.space_group_name_H-M   'P 1'
#
loop_
_entity.id
_entity.type
_entity.pdbx_description
1 polymer ?
#
loop_
_entity_poly.entity_id
_entity_poly.type
_entity_poly.pdbx_seq_one_letter_code
_entity_poly.pdbx_strand_id
1 'polypeptide(L)'
;MKAPSCQFNEIVGKIKVLSMEVRTSLSMIELAERLNDFFGKGGLGLEIREECPGRLTFSGGGGHVTAAFCAEAEKTLLKIVTSGWAVQVKKFIDALP
;
A
#
# COMPACT_ATOMS: atom_id res chain seq x y z
N MET A 1 -15.29 -16.07 8.34
CA MET A 1 -14.78 -16.07 8.17
C MET A 1 -13.88 -15.30 7.87
N LYS A 2 -13.31 -14.91 7.44
CA LYS A 2 -12.46 -14.26 7.25
C LYS A 2 -12.48 -13.41 6.29
N ALA A 3 -12.07 -12.30 6.18
CA ALA A 3 -12.12 -11.35 5.21
C ALA A 3 -10.92 -11.27 4.50
N PRO A 4 -10.75 -12.03 3.68
CA PRO A 4 -9.51 -12.13 3.03
C PRO A 4 -9.11 -11.01 2.18
N SER A 5 -9.98 -10.13 1.89
CA SER A 5 -9.58 -9.12 0.93
C SER A 5 -8.42 -8.30 1.41
N CYS A 6 -8.25 -8.11 2.66
CA CYS A 6 -7.15 -7.32 3.13
C CYS A 6 -6.03 -8.16 3.69
N GLN A 7 -5.96 -9.41 3.28
CA GLN A 7 -5.01 -10.25 3.84
C GLN A 7 -3.88 -10.55 2.95
N PHE A 8 -2.68 -10.58 3.40
CA PHE A 8 -1.56 -10.92 2.60
C PHE A 8 -0.99 -12.22 3.01
N ASN A 9 -0.54 -12.99 2.01
CA ASN A 9 0.04 -14.17 2.32
C ASN A 9 1.44 -14.01 2.15
N GLU A 10 2.21 -13.63 2.99
CA GLU A 10 3.49 -13.41 2.76
C GLU A 10 4.33 -14.54 2.89
N ILE A 11 5.15 -14.75 2.07
CA ILE A 11 6.01 -15.75 2.08
C ILE A 11 7.23 -15.32 2.59
N VAL A 12 7.61 -15.66 3.54
CA VAL A 12 8.63 -15.17 4.09
C VAL A 12 9.85 -15.70 3.69
N GLY A 13 10.64 -16.19 3.81
CA GLY A 13 11.78 -16.76 3.35
C GLY A 13 12.88 -15.80 3.27
N LYS A 14 13.55 -15.76 2.21
CA LYS A 14 14.68 -15.01 2.08
C LYS A 14 14.47 -13.64 1.69
N ILE A 15 13.32 -13.23 1.22
CA ILE A 15 13.11 -11.92 0.74
C ILE A 15 12.80 -10.99 1.87
N LYS A 16 13.42 -9.84 1.91
CA LYS A 16 13.15 -8.91 2.92
C LYS A 16 11.94 -8.14 2.58
N VAL A 17 10.91 -8.24 3.35
CA VAL A 17 9.65 -7.60 3.11
C VAL A 17 9.26 -6.79 4.34
N LEU A 18 8.88 -5.55 4.14
CA LEU A 18 8.41 -4.71 5.22
C LEU A 18 6.90 -4.66 5.15
N SER A 19 6.23 -4.85 6.27
CA SER A 19 4.79 -4.79 6.32
C SER A 19 4.39 -3.77 7.38
N MET A 20 3.55 -2.81 7.03
CA MET A 20 3.13 -1.78 7.95
C MET A 20 1.64 -1.60 7.88
N GLU A 21 1.05 -1.21 8.99
CA GLU A 21 -0.38 -1.04 9.07
C GLU A 21 -0.68 0.27 9.76
N VAL A 22 -1.57 1.07 9.22
CA VAL A 22 -1.86 2.36 9.79
C VAL A 22 -3.30 2.73 9.48
N ARG A 23 -3.90 3.57 10.33
CA ARG A 23 -5.24 4.06 10.09
C ARG A 23 -5.13 5.53 9.74
N THR A 24 -5.94 5.96 8.80
CA THR A 24 -5.90 7.33 8.35
C THR A 24 -7.32 7.86 8.23
N SER A 25 -7.46 9.17 8.33
CA SER A 25 -8.76 9.79 8.20
C SER A 25 -9.15 10.01 6.74
N LEU A 26 -8.29 9.70 5.80
CA LEU A 26 -8.64 9.83 4.40
C LEU A 26 -9.65 8.76 3.99
N SER A 27 -10.50 9.08 3.05
CA SER A 27 -11.42 8.08 2.54
C SER A 27 -10.64 7.12 1.65
N MET A 28 -11.27 6.03 1.26
CA MET A 28 -10.60 5.07 0.40
C MET A 28 -10.24 5.69 -0.94
N ILE A 29 -11.09 6.55 -1.47
CA ILE A 29 -10.81 7.19 -2.73
C ILE A 29 -9.63 8.15 -2.61
N GLU A 30 -9.61 8.93 -1.56
CA GLU A 30 -8.51 9.85 -1.34
C GLU A 30 -7.21 9.12 -1.12
N LEU A 31 -7.27 8.02 -0.41
CA LEU A 31 -6.07 7.24 -0.16
C LEU A 31 -5.54 6.65 -1.45
N ALA A 32 -6.42 6.13 -2.29
CA ALA A 32 -5.99 5.58 -3.56
C ALA A 32 -5.34 6.66 -4.42
N GLU A 33 -5.87 7.87 -4.40
CA GLU A 33 -5.28 8.95 -5.17
C GLU A 33 -3.89 9.29 -4.64
N ARG A 34 -3.74 9.32 -3.33
CA ARG A 34 -2.44 9.62 -2.76
C ARG A 34 -1.42 8.54 -3.08
N LEU A 35 -1.86 7.29 -3.07
CA LEU A 35 -0.96 6.19 -3.43
C LEU A 35 -0.53 6.32 -4.87
N ASN A 36 -1.45 6.62 -5.76
CA ASN A 36 -1.09 6.78 -7.15
C ASN A 36 -0.17 7.97 -7.36
N ASP A 37 -0.39 9.06 -6.66
CA ASP A 37 0.45 10.23 -6.81
C ASP A 37 1.85 10.00 -6.27
N PHE A 38 1.97 9.25 -5.21
CA PHE A 38 3.26 9.06 -4.59
C PHE A 38 4.07 7.96 -5.25
N PHE A 39 3.45 6.83 -5.52
CA PHE A 39 4.17 5.70 -6.08
C PHE A 39 4.04 5.59 -7.59
N GLY A 40 3.04 6.17 -8.18
CA GLY A 40 2.81 6.05 -9.60
C GLY A 40 3.57 7.06 -10.42
N LYS A 41 3.03 7.39 -11.59
CA LYS A 41 3.73 8.22 -12.52
C LYS A 41 4.08 9.57 -12.02
N GLY A 42 3.29 10.17 -11.19
CA GLY A 42 3.57 11.50 -10.70
C GLY A 42 4.60 11.52 -9.59
N GLY A 43 5.00 10.40 -9.08
CA GLY A 43 5.93 10.33 -7.98
C GLY A 43 7.11 9.46 -8.31
N LEU A 44 7.15 8.25 -7.75
CA LEU A 44 8.29 7.38 -7.96
C LEU A 44 8.33 6.72 -9.33
N GLY A 45 7.24 6.79 -10.06
CA GLY A 45 7.24 6.23 -11.41
C GLY A 45 7.05 4.74 -11.48
N LEU A 46 6.53 4.13 -10.45
CA LEU A 46 6.29 2.70 -10.46
C LEU A 46 5.09 2.38 -11.33
N GLU A 47 5.07 1.19 -11.86
CA GLU A 47 3.96 0.76 -12.68
C GLU A 47 2.89 0.10 -11.85
N ILE A 48 1.64 0.35 -12.19
CA ILE A 48 0.54 -0.29 -11.50
C ILE A 48 0.36 -1.67 -12.10
N ARG A 49 0.57 -2.68 -11.28
CA ARG A 49 0.44 -4.06 -11.75
C ARG A 49 -0.93 -4.65 -11.43
N GLU A 50 -1.59 -4.14 -10.43
CA GLU A 50 -2.88 -4.66 -10.07
C GLU A 50 -3.68 -3.54 -9.47
N GLU A 51 -4.90 -3.36 -9.91
CA GLU A 51 -5.73 -2.32 -9.38
C GLU A 51 -7.11 -2.89 -9.16
N CYS A 52 -7.50 -3.06 -7.92
CA CYS A 52 -8.81 -3.56 -7.54
C CYS A 52 -9.36 -2.64 -6.50
N PRO A 53 -10.65 -2.63 -6.27
CA PRO A 53 -11.19 -1.84 -5.18
C PRO A 53 -10.53 -2.29 -3.88
N GLY A 54 -9.88 -1.38 -3.22
CA GLY A 54 -9.23 -1.69 -1.95
C GLY A 54 -7.85 -2.28 -2.06
N ARG A 55 -7.28 -2.35 -3.25
CA ARG A 55 -5.94 -2.88 -3.36
C ARG A 55 -5.22 -2.37 -4.59
N LEU A 56 -4.01 -1.91 -4.40
CA LEU A 56 -3.17 -1.44 -5.50
C LEU A 56 -1.79 -2.07 -5.34
N THR A 57 -1.25 -2.54 -6.44
CA THR A 57 0.10 -3.08 -6.44
C THR A 57 0.94 -2.32 -7.46
N PHE A 58 2.07 -1.83 -7.01
CA PHE A 58 2.99 -1.10 -7.86
C PHE A 58 4.30 -1.86 -7.94
N SER A 59 4.97 -1.76 -9.05
CA SER A 59 6.25 -2.43 -9.18
C SER A 59 7.20 -1.60 -10.02
N GLY A 60 8.47 -1.70 -9.74
CA GLY A 60 9.50 -0.99 -10.46
C GLY A 60 10.77 -0.93 -9.66
N GLY A 61 11.86 -0.61 -10.32
CA GLY A 61 13.12 -0.45 -9.63
C GLY A 61 13.60 -1.67 -8.89
N GLY A 62 13.16 -2.84 -9.30
CA GLY A 62 13.59 -4.06 -8.64
C GLY A 62 12.80 -4.42 -7.41
N GLY A 63 11.73 -3.69 -7.12
CA GLY A 63 10.92 -3.98 -5.96
C GLY A 63 9.46 -3.79 -6.24
N HIS A 64 8.65 -3.86 -5.21
CA HIS A 64 7.23 -3.68 -5.36
C HIS A 64 6.58 -3.16 -4.10
N VAL A 65 5.39 -2.61 -4.23
CA VAL A 65 4.62 -2.11 -3.11
C VAL A 65 3.18 -2.58 -3.32
N THR A 66 2.61 -3.21 -2.33
CA THR A 66 1.21 -3.62 -2.37
C THR A 66 0.49 -2.91 -1.23
N ALA A 67 -0.54 -2.18 -1.56
CA ALA A 67 -1.32 -1.46 -0.58
C ALA A 67 -2.73 -2.01 -0.57
N ALA A 68 -3.20 -2.47 0.58
CA ALA A 68 -4.56 -2.93 0.73
C ALA A 68 -5.23 -2.01 1.73
N PHE A 69 -6.43 -1.55 1.44
CA PHE A 69 -7.09 -0.63 2.34
C PHE A 69 -8.58 -0.89 2.37
N CYS A 70 -9.18 -0.67 3.51
CA CYS A 70 -10.60 -0.88 3.67
C CYS A 70 -11.14 0.10 4.71
N ALA A 71 -12.40 0.41 4.59
CA ALA A 71 -13.04 1.33 5.51
C ALA A 71 -13.30 0.61 6.82
N GLU A 72 -13.05 1.30 7.93
CA GLU A 72 -13.22 0.70 9.21
C GLU A 72 -13.73 1.76 10.15
N ALA A 73 -14.95 1.67 10.56
CA ALA A 73 -15.59 2.68 11.38
C ALA A 73 -15.47 4.02 10.68
N GLU A 74 -14.84 4.98 11.26
CA GLU A 74 -14.71 6.28 10.65
C GLU A 74 -13.36 6.51 10.04
N LYS A 75 -12.55 5.50 9.95
CA LYS A 75 -11.23 5.65 9.39
C LYS A 75 -11.00 4.62 8.31
N THR A 76 -9.91 4.75 7.62
CA THR A 76 -9.52 3.78 6.62
C THR A 76 -8.27 3.06 7.13
N LEU A 77 -8.33 1.77 7.11
CA LEU A 77 -7.19 0.96 7.50
C LEU A 77 -6.36 0.69 6.27
N LEU A 78 -5.08 0.99 6.35
CA LEU A 78 -4.17 0.77 5.25
C LEU A 78 -3.10 -0.21 5.69
N LYS A 79 -2.89 -1.23 4.89
CA LYS A 79 -1.82 -2.16 5.14
C LYS A 79 -0.93 -2.18 3.90
N ILE A 80 0.34 -1.89 4.08
CA ILE A 80 1.28 -1.83 2.98
C ILE A 80 2.37 -2.86 3.18
N VAL A 81 2.66 -3.59 2.12
CA VAL A 81 3.75 -4.54 2.12
C VAL A 81 4.66 -4.15 0.98
N THR A 82 5.94 -4.03 1.24
CA THR A 82 6.86 -3.60 0.21
C THR A 82 8.16 -4.38 0.28
N SER A 83 8.77 -4.53 -0.87
CA SER A 83 10.10 -5.08 -0.98
C SER A 83 10.89 -4.09 -1.81
N GLY A 84 11.93 -3.53 -1.23
CA GLY A 84 12.79 -2.60 -1.95
C GLY A 84 12.42 -1.13 -1.83
N TRP A 85 11.25 -0.80 -1.32
CA TRP A 85 10.83 0.59 -1.23
C TRP A 85 10.46 0.98 0.20
N ALA A 86 11.13 0.40 1.18
CA ALA A 86 10.78 0.60 2.58
C ALA A 86 10.88 2.06 3.03
N VAL A 87 11.91 2.76 2.59
CA VAL A 87 12.09 4.14 3.01
C VAL A 87 10.97 5.01 2.46
N GLN A 88 10.62 4.78 1.20
CA GLN A 88 9.57 5.54 0.57
C GLN A 88 8.21 5.25 1.18
N VAL A 89 7.97 4.00 1.55
CA VAL A 89 6.73 3.64 2.19
C VAL A 89 6.62 4.35 3.54
N LYS A 90 7.70 4.40 4.29
CA LYS A 90 7.68 5.08 5.57
C LYS A 90 7.39 6.56 5.40
N LYS A 91 7.95 7.17 4.38
CA LYS A 91 7.68 8.58 4.12
C LYS A 91 6.23 8.81 3.76
N PHE A 92 5.66 7.91 2.98
CA PHE A 92 4.27 8.02 2.61
C PHE A 92 3.38 7.96 3.85
N ILE A 93 3.64 7.00 4.71
CA ILE A 93 2.82 6.80 5.89
C ILE A 93 2.94 7.99 6.84
N ASP A 94 4.13 8.53 6.98
CA ASP A 94 4.32 9.67 7.86
C ASP A 94 3.59 10.91 7.37
N ALA A 95 3.30 10.99 6.10
CA ALA A 95 2.61 12.14 5.55
C ALA A 95 1.09 12.01 5.61
N LEU A 96 0.58 10.88 6.05
CA LEU A 96 -0.87 10.71 6.12
C LEU A 96 -1.45 11.41 7.33
N PRO A 97 -2.64 11.98 7.20
CA PRO A 97 -3.27 12.65 8.33
C PRO A 97 -3.73 11.68 9.41
#